data_d9679a662b11cc1d0b9a31c95e83e9ea
#
_entry.id   d9679a662b11cc1d0b9a31c95e83e9ea
#
_cell.length_a   1.000
_cell.length_b   1.000
_cell.length_c   1.000
_cell.angle_alpha   90.00
_cell.angle_beta   90.00
_cell.angle_gamma   90.00
#
_symmetry.space_group_name_H-M   'P 1'
#
loop_
_entity.id
_entity.type
_entity.pdbx_description
1 polymer ?
#
loop_
_entity_poly.entity_id
_entity_poly.type
_entity_poly.pdbx_seq_one_letter_code
_entity_poly.pdbx_strand_id
1 'polypeptide(L)'
;MNNEMFPLSMFDNIKAHPENYRLIERIPLTVNGVDTHFPIKLNEPVEGEKIHTVVFLDTETTGMDFEKCKLIELGMVKATFSLDRKIILSVDRYYDEFEDPKEPIPQEIIEITHITDDMVQGHSFDNDMVANFLAGRPLIVAHNAGFDRPFFDKRFGMLNSLSWACSLKEINWSKLGFNGQKLEYLNSCLGYFYDAHRAYTDALALLWILYLRPDAFAQLVDSALKKSVKVDIKGNTFSINNELKKLEFRFDSTNKSWYRYVGSNDDAIRLKETIENTYKQGDVYFTVKLTELTAKTRYKK
;
A
#
# COMPACT_ATOMS: atom_id res chain seq x y z
N MET A 1 4.45 16.68 -17.44
CA MET A 1 3.21 16.78 -18.25
C MET A 1 2.86 18.26 -18.43
N ASN A 2 2.54 18.67 -19.66
CA ASN A 2 2.10 20.06 -19.90
C ASN A 2 0.86 20.31 -19.06
N ASN A 3 0.90 21.38 -18.26
CA ASN A 3 -0.23 21.89 -17.49
C ASN A 3 -1.29 22.50 -18.43
N GLU A 4 -1.80 21.71 -19.38
CA GLU A 4 -2.86 22.16 -20.28
C GLU A 4 -4.18 22.15 -19.49
N MET A 5 -4.68 23.35 -19.25
CA MET A 5 -6.02 23.51 -18.70
C MET A 5 -7.04 22.88 -19.65
N PHE A 6 -8.14 22.38 -19.11
CA PHE A 6 -9.24 21.85 -19.88
C PHE A 6 -9.64 22.82 -21.00
N PRO A 7 -9.69 22.38 -22.28
CA PRO A 7 -10.00 23.28 -23.40
C PRO A 7 -11.48 23.64 -23.37
N LEU A 8 -11.79 24.84 -22.87
CA LEU A 8 -13.16 25.35 -22.72
C LEU A 8 -13.95 25.37 -24.03
N SER A 9 -13.26 25.44 -25.19
CA SER A 9 -13.86 25.34 -26.52
C SER A 9 -14.57 24.00 -26.79
N MET A 10 -14.29 22.95 -26.00
CA MET A 10 -14.96 21.66 -26.14
C MET A 10 -16.37 21.61 -25.50
N PHE A 11 -16.77 22.62 -24.73
CA PHE A 11 -18.06 22.59 -24.02
C PHE A 11 -19.27 22.39 -24.95
N ASP A 12 -19.26 22.99 -26.12
CA ASP A 12 -20.37 22.82 -27.07
C ASP A 12 -20.46 21.39 -27.62
N ASN A 13 -19.31 20.74 -27.86
CA ASN A 13 -19.27 19.33 -28.25
C ASN A 13 -19.73 18.42 -27.11
N ILE A 14 -19.31 18.73 -25.87
CA ILE A 14 -19.73 17.96 -24.69
C ILE A 14 -21.25 18.05 -24.50
N LYS A 15 -21.82 19.27 -24.67
CA LYS A 15 -23.29 19.45 -24.58
C LYS A 15 -24.05 18.72 -25.68
N ALA A 16 -23.49 18.69 -26.91
CA ALA A 16 -24.12 18.02 -28.04
C ALA A 16 -24.06 16.48 -27.91
N HIS A 17 -23.02 15.94 -27.31
CA HIS A 17 -22.74 14.51 -27.24
C HIS A 17 -22.23 14.09 -25.87
N PRO A 18 -23.00 14.26 -24.77
CA PRO A 18 -22.55 14.01 -23.40
C PRO A 18 -22.18 12.54 -23.16
N GLU A 19 -22.78 11.61 -23.90
CA GLU A 19 -22.50 10.17 -23.85
C GLU A 19 -21.08 9.80 -24.26
N ASN A 20 -20.39 10.67 -25.02
CA ASN A 20 -19.02 10.46 -25.51
C ASN A 20 -17.94 10.97 -24.54
N TYR A 21 -18.35 11.61 -23.45
CA TYR A 21 -17.41 12.27 -22.55
C TYR A 21 -17.53 11.76 -21.11
N ARG A 22 -16.39 11.72 -20.42
CA ARG A 22 -16.31 11.54 -18.98
C ARG A 22 -15.52 12.69 -18.39
N LEU A 23 -16.09 13.36 -17.40
CA LEU A 23 -15.38 14.34 -16.60
C LEU A 23 -14.66 13.62 -15.46
N ILE A 24 -13.38 13.92 -15.29
CA ILE A 24 -12.61 13.52 -14.12
C ILE A 24 -12.08 14.79 -13.44
N GLU A 25 -12.09 14.82 -12.13
CA GLU A 25 -11.65 15.96 -11.32
C GLU A 25 -10.31 15.66 -10.62
N ARG A 26 -9.53 16.70 -10.35
CA ARG A 26 -8.39 16.55 -9.46
C ARG A 26 -8.90 16.18 -8.06
N ILE A 27 -8.19 15.27 -7.38
CA ILE A 27 -8.52 14.92 -5.99
C ILE A 27 -8.62 16.19 -5.15
N PRO A 28 -9.72 16.45 -4.44
CA PRO A 28 -9.98 17.74 -3.78
C PRO A 28 -8.96 18.11 -2.70
N LEU A 29 -8.26 17.12 -2.15
CA LEU A 29 -7.23 17.30 -1.11
C LEU A 29 -5.88 17.78 -1.68
N THR A 30 -5.71 17.80 -3.00
CA THR A 30 -4.47 18.21 -3.68
C THR A 30 -4.59 19.59 -4.35
N VAL A 31 -5.48 20.46 -3.88
CA VAL A 31 -5.79 21.72 -4.57
C VAL A 31 -4.61 22.69 -4.57
N ASN A 32 -4.02 22.84 -5.76
CA ASN A 32 -3.28 24.02 -6.27
C ASN A 32 -2.68 24.98 -5.22
N GLY A 33 -1.74 24.54 -4.36
CA GLY A 33 -1.02 25.46 -3.48
C GLY A 33 -1.89 26.29 -2.51
N VAL A 34 -3.18 26.00 -2.45
CA VAL A 34 -4.07 26.58 -1.44
C VAL A 34 -4.02 25.67 -0.23
N ASP A 35 -3.56 26.22 0.87
CA ASP A 35 -3.52 25.57 2.17
C ASP A 35 -4.86 24.90 2.48
N THR A 36 -4.92 23.60 2.28
CA THR A 36 -5.99 22.81 2.86
C THR A 36 -5.79 22.87 4.37
N HIS A 37 -6.66 23.60 5.05
CA HIS A 37 -6.57 23.71 6.51
C HIS A 37 -6.95 22.37 7.15
N PHE A 38 -5.96 21.67 7.68
CA PHE A 38 -6.19 20.47 8.46
C PHE A 38 -6.61 20.83 9.90
N PRO A 39 -7.50 20.03 10.54
CA PRO A 39 -8.12 18.81 10.04
C PRO A 39 -9.28 19.05 9.08
N ILE A 40 -9.44 18.16 8.08
CA ILE A 40 -10.58 18.15 7.17
C ILE A 40 -11.57 17.10 7.65
N LYS A 41 -12.77 17.52 8.00
CA LYS A 41 -13.84 16.61 8.42
C LYS A 41 -14.51 15.99 7.20
N LEU A 42 -14.60 14.66 7.19
CA LEU A 42 -15.21 13.88 6.11
C LEU A 42 -16.54 13.23 6.54
N ASN A 43 -16.60 12.73 7.78
CA ASN A 43 -17.80 12.12 8.36
C ASN A 43 -17.97 12.53 9.82
N GLU A 44 -19.23 12.54 10.29
CA GLU A 44 -19.54 12.81 11.70
C GLU A 44 -19.20 11.57 12.55
N PRO A 45 -18.48 11.73 13.67
CA PRO A 45 -18.34 10.67 14.65
C PRO A 45 -19.68 10.40 15.34
N VAL A 46 -19.88 9.16 15.78
CA VAL A 46 -21.04 8.75 16.59
C VAL A 46 -20.61 8.58 18.04
N GLU A 47 -21.44 9.02 18.98
CA GLU A 47 -21.13 8.90 20.40
C GLU A 47 -20.89 7.45 20.80
N GLY A 48 -19.80 7.20 21.53
CA GLY A 48 -19.42 5.88 22.03
C GLY A 48 -18.70 4.97 21.04
N GLU A 49 -18.52 5.37 19.75
CA GLU A 49 -17.78 4.57 18.80
C GLU A 49 -16.26 4.58 19.08
N LYS A 50 -15.62 3.48 18.73
CA LYS A 50 -14.16 3.31 18.89
C LYS A 50 -13.43 4.04 17.77
N ILE A 51 -12.68 5.06 18.15
CA ILE A 51 -11.91 5.89 17.22
C ILE A 51 -10.45 5.43 17.21
N HIS A 52 -9.89 5.25 16.03
CA HIS A 52 -8.51 4.88 15.80
C HIS A 52 -7.86 5.79 14.75
N THR A 53 -6.52 5.75 14.68
CA THR A 53 -5.75 6.47 13.68
C THR A 53 -5.20 5.53 12.62
N VAL A 54 -5.16 6.02 11.39
CA VAL A 54 -4.52 5.40 10.22
C VAL A 54 -3.57 6.40 9.59
N VAL A 55 -2.45 5.92 9.04
CA VAL A 55 -1.53 6.72 8.24
C VAL A 55 -1.40 6.06 6.87
N PHE A 56 -1.80 6.79 5.85
CA PHE A 56 -1.53 6.43 4.47
C PHE A 56 -0.12 6.87 4.14
N LEU A 57 0.67 5.99 3.58
CA LEU A 57 2.09 6.20 3.36
C LEU A 57 2.48 5.70 1.97
N ASP A 58 3.31 6.49 1.33
CA ASP A 58 4.02 6.12 0.11
C ASP A 58 5.47 6.59 0.18
N THR A 59 6.34 5.99 -0.64
CA THR A 59 7.78 6.26 -0.65
C THR A 59 8.32 6.32 -2.06
N GLU A 60 9.14 7.34 -2.35
CA GLU A 60 9.99 7.35 -3.54
C GLU A 60 11.43 6.96 -3.16
N THR A 61 12.08 6.24 -4.08
CA THR A 61 13.37 5.62 -3.81
C THR A 61 14.29 5.72 -5.01
N THR A 62 15.60 5.51 -4.81
CA THR A 62 16.58 5.46 -5.91
C THR A 62 16.49 4.19 -6.75
N GLY A 63 15.55 3.28 -6.48
CA GLY A 63 15.31 2.04 -7.23
C GLY A 63 14.58 0.99 -6.42
N MET A 64 14.42 -0.21 -6.99
CA MET A 64 13.53 -1.26 -6.46
C MET A 64 14.12 -2.14 -5.35
N ASP A 65 15.44 -2.19 -5.21
CA ASP A 65 16.13 -3.09 -4.28
C ASP A 65 16.42 -2.37 -2.96
N PHE A 66 15.59 -2.61 -1.95
CA PHE A 66 15.73 -1.96 -0.64
C PHE A 66 17.08 -2.20 0.04
N GLU A 67 17.83 -3.26 -0.28
CA GLU A 67 19.16 -3.49 0.27
C GLU A 67 20.20 -2.51 -0.30
N LYS A 68 20.08 -2.15 -1.58
CA LYS A 68 21.01 -1.31 -2.33
C LYS A 68 20.54 0.13 -2.47
N CYS A 69 19.25 0.32 -2.68
CA CYS A 69 18.66 1.62 -2.94
C CYS A 69 18.25 2.35 -1.66
N LYS A 70 17.98 3.64 -1.78
CA LYS A 70 17.70 4.55 -0.67
C LYS A 70 16.36 5.24 -0.86
N LEU A 71 15.75 5.62 0.25
CA LEU A 71 14.58 6.49 0.32
C LEU A 71 15.00 7.91 -0.09
N ILE A 72 14.21 8.56 -0.94
CA ILE A 72 14.43 9.96 -1.36
C ILE A 72 13.24 10.87 -1.07
N GLU A 73 12.01 10.32 -0.95
CA GLU A 73 10.83 11.06 -0.49
C GLU A 73 10.00 10.17 0.41
N LEU A 74 9.41 10.75 1.45
CA LEU A 74 8.46 10.10 2.34
C LEU A 74 7.21 10.96 2.46
N GLY A 75 6.11 10.45 1.90
CA GLY A 75 4.79 11.06 1.99
C GLY A 75 3.88 10.30 2.97
N MET A 76 3.30 11.02 3.92
CA MET A 76 2.37 10.43 4.88
C MET A 76 1.16 11.32 5.11
N VAL A 77 -0.03 10.73 5.17
CA VAL A 77 -1.28 11.41 5.51
C VAL A 77 -1.93 10.70 6.69
N LYS A 78 -2.08 11.40 7.79
CA LYS A 78 -2.73 10.89 9.00
C LYS A 78 -4.21 11.19 8.98
N ALA A 79 -5.00 10.18 9.28
CA ALA A 79 -6.45 10.26 9.33
C ALA A 79 -6.99 9.55 10.58
N THR A 80 -8.17 9.97 10.99
CA THR A 80 -8.95 9.33 12.05
C THR A 80 -10.08 8.52 11.43
N PHE A 81 -10.35 7.33 11.97
CA PHE A 81 -11.43 6.46 11.48
C PHE A 81 -12.21 5.80 12.61
N SER A 82 -13.45 5.45 12.33
CA SER A 82 -14.29 4.62 13.19
C SER A 82 -13.97 3.15 12.98
N LEU A 83 -13.53 2.44 14.02
CA LEU A 83 -13.30 1.01 13.98
C LEU A 83 -14.61 0.22 13.85
N ASP A 84 -15.67 0.72 14.46
CA ASP A 84 -16.97 0.04 14.48
C ASP A 84 -17.66 0.11 13.12
N ARG A 85 -17.67 1.29 12.48
CA ARG A 85 -18.24 1.51 11.14
C ARG A 85 -17.25 1.26 9.98
N LYS A 86 -15.94 1.24 10.29
CA LYS A 86 -14.85 1.10 9.32
C LYS A 86 -14.91 2.15 8.21
N ILE A 87 -15.08 3.40 8.61
CA ILE A 87 -15.10 4.58 7.73
C ILE A 87 -14.11 5.62 8.21
N ILE A 88 -13.53 6.38 7.28
CA ILE A 88 -12.64 7.49 7.57
C ILE A 88 -13.48 8.69 8.03
N LEU A 89 -13.11 9.32 9.14
CA LEU A 89 -13.84 10.42 9.77
C LEU A 89 -13.23 11.77 9.42
N SER A 90 -11.90 11.87 9.44
CA SER A 90 -11.18 13.11 9.16
C SER A 90 -9.81 12.85 8.56
N VAL A 91 -9.30 13.83 7.84
CA VAL A 91 -7.88 13.93 7.48
C VAL A 91 -7.26 14.93 8.45
N ASP A 92 -6.29 14.48 9.24
CA ASP A 92 -5.84 15.26 10.40
C ASP A 92 -4.62 16.13 10.10
N ARG A 93 -3.64 15.58 9.38
CA ARG A 93 -2.40 16.26 8.98
C ARG A 93 -1.63 15.43 7.97
N TYR A 94 -0.61 16.03 7.35
CA TYR A 94 0.31 15.36 6.44
C TYR A 94 1.77 15.57 6.85
N TYR A 95 2.65 14.80 6.23
CA TYR A 95 4.10 14.89 6.26
C TYR A 95 4.60 14.62 4.84
N ASP A 96 5.47 15.47 4.33
CA ASP A 96 6.04 15.33 2.99
C ASP A 96 7.43 15.95 3.01
N GLU A 97 8.46 15.11 2.94
CA GLU A 97 9.85 15.54 3.06
C GLU A 97 10.77 14.70 2.16
N PHE A 98 11.88 15.30 1.79
CA PHE A 98 12.94 14.65 1.04
C PHE A 98 14.10 14.19 1.93
N GLU A 99 14.87 13.22 1.40
CA GLU A 99 16.17 12.83 1.95
C GLU A 99 17.21 12.73 0.84
N ASP A 100 18.36 13.35 1.05
CA ASP A 100 19.52 13.28 0.16
C ASP A 100 20.15 11.89 0.22
N PRO A 101 20.12 11.09 -0.87
CA PRO A 101 20.69 9.75 -0.88
C PRO A 101 22.21 9.72 -0.79
N LYS A 102 22.90 10.89 -0.92
CA LYS A 102 24.36 11.02 -0.98
C LYS A 102 25.00 10.28 -2.16
N GLU A 103 24.24 10.07 -3.20
CA GLU A 103 24.63 9.48 -4.49
C GLU A 103 23.68 9.98 -5.56
N PRO A 104 24.10 10.06 -6.84
CA PRO A 104 23.22 10.52 -7.92
C PRO A 104 21.97 9.64 -8.04
N ILE A 105 20.81 10.29 -8.21
CA ILE A 105 19.55 9.61 -8.51
C ILE A 105 19.62 9.09 -9.96
N PRO A 106 19.35 7.79 -10.20
CA PRO A 106 19.32 7.24 -11.55
C PRO A 106 18.36 8.00 -12.47
N GLN A 107 18.77 8.25 -13.71
CA GLN A 107 17.99 9.02 -14.68
C GLN A 107 16.58 8.44 -14.88
N GLU A 108 16.45 7.11 -14.88
CA GLU A 108 15.17 6.42 -15.00
C GLU A 108 14.22 6.72 -13.82
N ILE A 109 14.76 6.96 -12.63
CA ILE A 109 13.97 7.34 -11.45
C ILE A 109 13.55 8.81 -11.56
N ILE A 110 14.45 9.70 -12.00
CA ILE A 110 14.11 11.11 -12.24
C ILE A 110 12.98 11.24 -13.28
N GLU A 111 12.99 10.41 -14.32
CA GLU A 111 11.94 10.41 -15.36
C GLU A 111 10.57 9.97 -14.83
N ILE A 112 10.54 9.09 -13.83
CA ILE A 112 9.31 8.59 -13.22
C ILE A 112 8.80 9.53 -12.13
N THR A 113 9.67 9.90 -11.18
CA THR A 113 9.29 10.64 -9.96
C THR A 113 9.37 12.14 -10.12
N HIS A 114 10.11 12.61 -11.12
CA HIS A 114 10.49 14.01 -11.32
C HIS A 114 11.30 14.61 -10.15
N ILE A 115 11.86 13.75 -9.28
CA ILE A 115 12.73 14.17 -8.18
C ILE A 115 14.17 14.20 -8.69
N THR A 116 14.79 15.39 -8.64
CA THR A 116 16.16 15.62 -9.10
C THR A 116 17.13 15.68 -7.93
N ASP A 117 18.44 15.52 -8.22
CA ASP A 117 19.49 15.66 -7.20
C ASP A 117 19.43 17.02 -6.49
N ASP A 118 19.14 18.10 -7.23
CA ASP A 118 19.02 19.44 -6.65
C ASP A 118 17.87 19.56 -5.65
N MET A 119 16.77 18.82 -5.85
CA MET A 119 15.61 18.85 -4.95
C MET A 119 15.90 18.17 -3.62
N VAL A 120 16.71 17.12 -3.62
CA VAL A 120 17.01 16.35 -2.41
C VAL A 120 18.29 16.79 -1.70
N GLN A 121 19.15 17.55 -2.39
CA GLN A 121 20.45 17.95 -1.88
C GLN A 121 20.38 18.63 -0.50
N GLY A 122 21.05 18.05 0.48
CA GLY A 122 21.13 18.58 1.83
C GLY A 122 19.89 18.32 2.70
N HIS A 123 18.83 17.72 2.14
CA HIS A 123 17.66 17.32 2.91
C HIS A 123 17.93 16.05 3.72
N SER A 124 17.23 15.91 4.85
CA SER A 124 17.27 14.71 5.68
C SER A 124 16.00 14.62 6.50
N PHE A 125 15.42 13.42 6.58
CA PHE A 125 14.26 13.20 7.43
C PHE A 125 14.60 13.45 8.89
N ASP A 126 13.77 14.23 9.57
CA ASP A 126 13.83 14.40 11.01
C ASP A 126 13.18 13.18 11.69
N ASN A 127 14.02 12.37 12.36
CA ASN A 127 13.57 11.14 13.00
C ASN A 127 12.54 11.40 14.13
N ASP A 128 12.68 12.51 14.86
CA ASP A 128 11.76 12.86 15.93
C ASP A 128 10.41 13.34 15.37
N MET A 129 10.43 14.09 14.28
CA MET A 129 9.19 14.47 13.56
C MET A 129 8.45 13.24 13.04
N VAL A 130 9.14 12.29 12.39
CA VAL A 130 8.53 11.04 11.90
C VAL A 130 7.99 10.22 13.07
N ALA A 131 8.75 10.06 14.16
CA ALA A 131 8.31 9.33 15.34
C ALA A 131 7.07 9.99 15.99
N ASN A 132 7.05 11.32 16.10
CA ASN A 132 5.91 12.09 16.62
C ASN A 132 4.69 12.02 15.69
N PHE A 133 4.90 12.01 14.37
CA PHE A 133 3.82 11.84 13.41
C PHE A 133 3.14 10.47 13.58
N LEU A 134 3.92 9.43 13.86
CA LEU A 134 3.47 8.06 14.05
C LEU A 134 3.17 7.71 15.53
N ALA A 135 3.19 8.69 16.42
CA ALA A 135 2.82 8.49 17.83
C ALA A 135 1.38 7.95 17.94
N GLY A 136 1.13 7.13 18.97
CA GLY A 136 -0.14 6.43 19.16
C GLY A 136 -0.24 5.13 18.34
N ARG A 137 0.81 4.76 17.59
CA ARG A 137 0.92 3.50 16.83
C ARG A 137 -0.25 3.29 15.85
N PRO A 138 -0.45 4.20 14.89
CA PRO A 138 -1.50 4.08 13.89
C PRO A 138 -1.33 2.83 13.05
N LEU A 139 -2.40 2.41 12.36
CA LEU A 139 -2.29 1.46 11.26
C LEU A 139 -1.63 2.18 10.06
N ILE A 140 -0.50 1.67 9.57
CA ILE A 140 0.12 2.17 8.34
C ILE A 140 -0.51 1.44 7.15
N VAL A 141 -0.90 2.20 6.14
CA VAL A 141 -1.50 1.69 4.90
C VAL A 141 -0.70 2.20 3.71
N ALA A 142 -0.20 1.29 2.89
CA ALA A 142 0.46 1.62 1.63
C ALA A 142 -0.17 0.86 0.46
N HIS A 143 -0.01 1.39 -0.76
CA HIS A 143 -0.43 0.71 -1.97
C HIS A 143 0.74 -0.09 -2.54
N ASN A 144 0.91 -1.32 -2.11
CA ASN A 144 2.04 -2.23 -2.27
C ASN A 144 3.04 -2.17 -1.09
N ALA A 145 2.54 -2.24 0.13
CA ALA A 145 3.32 -2.19 1.37
C ALA A 145 4.56 -3.13 1.41
N GLY A 146 4.61 -4.15 0.53
CA GLY A 146 5.77 -5.01 0.37
C GLY A 146 6.97 -4.33 -0.28
N PHE A 147 6.76 -3.16 -0.89
CA PHE A 147 7.79 -2.26 -1.39
C PHE A 147 8.17 -1.23 -0.30
N ASP A 148 7.21 -0.47 0.20
CA ASP A 148 7.45 0.66 1.11
C ASP A 148 8.01 0.23 2.46
N ARG A 149 7.43 -0.83 3.06
CA ARG A 149 7.81 -1.25 4.40
C ARG A 149 9.28 -1.61 4.56
N PRO A 150 9.94 -2.39 3.68
CA PRO A 150 11.36 -2.69 3.78
C PRO A 150 12.24 -1.44 3.76
N PHE A 151 11.96 -0.45 2.92
CA PHE A 151 12.68 0.82 2.89
C PHE A 151 12.45 1.61 4.17
N PHE A 152 11.20 1.71 4.62
CA PHE A 152 10.84 2.40 5.85
C PHE A 152 11.49 1.75 7.07
N ASP A 153 11.36 0.43 7.24
CA ASP A 153 11.94 -0.31 8.37
C ASP A 153 13.48 -0.21 8.38
N LYS A 154 14.14 -0.18 7.21
CA LYS A 154 15.59 0.01 7.07
C LYS A 154 16.00 1.41 7.54
N ARG A 155 15.24 2.45 7.14
CA ARG A 155 15.55 3.85 7.46
C ARG A 155 15.16 4.22 8.90
N PHE A 156 14.04 3.70 9.39
CA PHE A 156 13.46 4.02 10.70
C PHE A 156 13.32 2.78 11.58
N GLY A 157 14.43 2.06 11.81
CA GLY A 157 14.45 0.77 12.52
C GLY A 157 13.77 0.78 13.90
N MET A 158 13.74 1.90 14.60
CA MET A 158 13.04 2.07 15.88
C MET A 158 11.51 1.97 15.73
N LEU A 159 10.96 2.19 14.53
CA LEU A 159 9.53 2.17 14.24
C LEU A 159 9.07 0.85 13.60
N ASN A 160 9.93 -0.16 13.46
CA ASN A 160 9.67 -1.41 12.78
C ASN A 160 8.57 -2.29 13.40
N SER A 161 8.06 -1.92 14.58
CA SER A 161 6.98 -2.64 15.28
C SER A 161 5.57 -2.12 14.98
N LEU A 162 5.43 -1.16 14.05
CA LEU A 162 4.14 -0.64 13.61
C LEU A 162 3.34 -1.68 12.84
N SER A 163 2.01 -1.56 12.87
CA SER A 163 1.09 -2.40 12.12
C SER A 163 0.96 -1.87 10.70
N TRP A 164 1.04 -2.76 9.70
CA TRP A 164 0.94 -2.42 8.30
C TRP A 164 -0.17 -3.20 7.61
N ALA A 165 -0.83 -2.56 6.65
CA ALA A 165 -1.78 -3.15 5.73
C ALA A 165 -1.49 -2.70 4.29
N CYS A 166 -1.90 -3.51 3.32
CA CYS A 166 -1.61 -3.30 1.90
C CYS A 166 -2.89 -3.25 1.10
N SER A 167 -3.25 -2.09 0.59
CA SER A 167 -4.47 -1.94 -0.22
C SER A 167 -4.43 -2.73 -1.53
N LEU A 168 -3.24 -2.96 -2.11
CA LEU A 168 -3.07 -3.77 -3.31
C LEU A 168 -3.32 -5.27 -3.07
N LYS A 169 -2.94 -5.80 -1.89
CA LYS A 169 -2.94 -7.25 -1.61
C LYS A 169 -4.08 -7.71 -0.70
N GLU A 170 -4.61 -6.81 0.12
CA GLU A 170 -5.59 -7.17 1.16
C GLU A 170 -7.02 -6.75 0.79
N ILE A 171 -7.20 -5.98 -0.28
CA ILE A 171 -8.50 -5.62 -0.84
C ILE A 171 -8.76 -6.45 -2.10
N ASN A 172 -9.94 -7.03 -2.19
CA ASN A 172 -10.35 -7.74 -3.41
C ASN A 172 -11.02 -6.78 -4.39
N TRP A 173 -10.20 -5.99 -5.10
CA TRP A 173 -10.68 -4.98 -6.05
C TRP A 173 -11.56 -5.54 -7.16
N SER A 174 -11.31 -6.77 -7.61
CA SER A 174 -12.13 -7.39 -8.66
C SER A 174 -13.55 -7.70 -8.17
N LYS A 175 -13.71 -8.15 -6.91
CA LYS A 175 -15.05 -8.32 -6.31
C LYS A 175 -15.78 -7.00 -6.08
N LEU A 176 -15.04 -5.90 -5.99
CA LEU A 176 -15.58 -4.55 -5.86
C LEU A 176 -15.88 -3.90 -7.23
N GLY A 177 -15.72 -4.65 -8.34
CA GLY A 177 -16.09 -4.21 -9.69
C GLY A 177 -14.96 -3.53 -10.47
N PHE A 178 -13.71 -3.59 -10.00
CA PHE A 178 -12.56 -3.01 -10.71
C PHE A 178 -11.81 -4.08 -11.53
N ASN A 179 -11.45 -3.76 -12.76
CA ASN A 179 -10.68 -4.64 -13.64
C ASN A 179 -9.16 -4.50 -13.51
N GLY A 180 -8.70 -3.56 -12.68
CA GLY A 180 -7.28 -3.29 -12.40
C GLY A 180 -7.08 -2.86 -10.96
N GLN A 181 -5.82 -2.78 -10.54
CA GLN A 181 -5.45 -2.47 -9.16
C GLN A 181 -4.46 -1.32 -9.04
N LYS A 182 -4.03 -0.69 -10.16
CA LYS A 182 -3.16 0.49 -10.11
C LYS A 182 -3.93 1.65 -9.48
N LEU A 183 -3.25 2.41 -8.62
CA LEU A 183 -3.88 3.49 -7.86
C LEU A 183 -4.50 4.56 -8.77
N GLU A 184 -3.81 4.95 -9.83
CA GLU A 184 -4.31 5.88 -10.85
C GLU A 184 -5.58 5.36 -11.55
N TYR A 185 -5.57 4.06 -11.93
CA TYR A 185 -6.73 3.43 -12.56
C TYR A 185 -7.94 3.41 -11.64
N LEU A 186 -7.74 3.05 -10.35
CA LEU A 186 -8.81 3.02 -9.37
C LEU A 186 -9.41 4.41 -9.16
N ASN A 187 -8.57 5.46 -9.03
CA ASN A 187 -9.04 6.86 -8.92
C ASN A 187 -9.81 7.29 -10.18
N SER A 188 -9.28 6.99 -11.37
CA SER A 188 -9.92 7.31 -12.64
C SER A 188 -11.30 6.64 -12.78
N CYS A 189 -11.46 5.39 -12.32
CA CYS A 189 -12.76 4.72 -12.30
C CYS A 189 -13.79 5.43 -11.42
N LEU A 190 -13.34 6.13 -10.38
CA LEU A 190 -14.19 6.89 -9.48
C LEU A 190 -14.37 8.36 -9.90
N GLY A 191 -13.80 8.77 -11.04
CA GLY A 191 -13.94 10.12 -11.59
C GLY A 191 -12.88 11.11 -11.13
N TYR A 192 -11.73 10.62 -10.63
CA TYR A 192 -10.66 11.47 -10.10
C TYR A 192 -9.32 11.22 -10.79
N PHE A 193 -8.45 12.24 -10.78
CA PHE A 193 -7.06 12.16 -11.19
C PHE A 193 -6.16 12.90 -10.19
N TYR A 194 -4.87 12.62 -10.25
CA TYR A 194 -3.83 13.28 -9.46
C TYR A 194 -2.48 13.15 -10.19
N ASP A 195 -1.50 13.91 -9.76
CA ASP A 195 -0.13 13.80 -10.28
C ASP A 195 0.57 12.68 -9.52
N ALA A 196 0.67 11.50 -10.14
CA ALA A 196 1.28 10.31 -9.58
C ALA A 196 2.81 10.43 -9.44
N HIS A 197 3.41 9.51 -8.69
CA HIS A 197 4.85 9.42 -8.44
C HIS A 197 5.42 10.59 -7.63
N ARG A 198 4.63 11.08 -6.70
CA ARG A 198 5.03 11.93 -5.59
C ARG A 198 4.42 11.35 -4.33
N ALA A 199 5.25 10.99 -3.36
CA ALA A 199 4.85 10.18 -2.22
C ALA A 199 3.63 10.75 -1.46
N TYR A 200 3.58 12.08 -1.26
CA TYR A 200 2.43 12.72 -0.62
C TYR A 200 1.15 12.61 -1.44
N THR A 201 1.22 12.82 -2.76
CA THR A 201 0.03 12.75 -3.61
C THR A 201 -0.50 11.34 -3.77
N ASP A 202 0.39 10.33 -3.82
CA ASP A 202 0.01 8.91 -3.84
C ASP A 202 -0.64 8.48 -2.51
N ALA A 203 -0.10 8.93 -1.37
CA ALA A 203 -0.73 8.72 -0.07
C ALA A 203 -2.13 9.36 0.04
N LEU A 204 -2.32 10.57 -0.48
CA LEU A 204 -3.63 11.23 -0.57
C LEU A 204 -4.59 10.50 -1.50
N ALA A 205 -4.11 10.07 -2.67
CA ALA A 205 -4.90 9.33 -3.64
C ALA A 205 -5.40 8.00 -3.06
N LEU A 206 -4.57 7.34 -2.25
CA LEU A 206 -4.93 6.13 -1.54
C LEU A 206 -5.99 6.39 -0.46
N LEU A 207 -5.80 7.44 0.34
CA LEU A 207 -6.80 7.87 1.32
C LEU A 207 -8.14 8.16 0.64
N TRP A 208 -8.13 8.95 -0.46
CA TRP A 208 -9.33 9.38 -1.16
C TRP A 208 -10.15 8.22 -1.71
N ILE A 209 -9.51 7.24 -2.35
CA ILE A 209 -10.16 6.00 -2.79
C ILE A 209 -10.82 5.26 -1.64
N LEU A 210 -10.12 5.11 -0.51
CA LEU A 210 -10.62 4.36 0.64
C LEU A 210 -11.71 5.11 1.41
N TYR A 211 -11.75 6.44 1.30
CA TYR A 211 -12.87 7.26 1.74
C TYR A 211 -14.12 7.06 0.87
N LEU A 212 -13.95 7.10 -0.46
CA LEU A 212 -15.04 6.91 -1.42
C LEU A 212 -15.56 5.46 -1.47
N ARG A 213 -14.73 4.49 -1.04
CA ARG A 213 -15.05 3.06 -1.02
C ARG A 213 -14.91 2.50 0.40
N PRO A 214 -15.89 2.79 1.28
CA PRO A 214 -15.88 2.28 2.65
C PRO A 214 -15.86 0.74 2.71
N ASP A 215 -16.41 0.07 1.71
CA ASP A 215 -16.36 -1.37 1.54
C ASP A 215 -14.94 -1.91 1.30
N ALA A 216 -14.09 -1.17 0.57
CA ALA A 216 -12.68 -1.46 0.41
C ALA A 216 -11.91 -1.22 1.72
N PHE A 217 -12.16 -0.08 2.38
CA PHE A 217 -11.53 0.24 3.65
C PHE A 217 -11.90 -0.78 4.75
N ALA A 218 -13.15 -1.25 4.77
CA ALA A 218 -13.59 -2.28 5.71
C ALA A 218 -12.82 -3.61 5.50
N GLN A 219 -12.61 -4.05 4.24
CA GLN A 219 -11.80 -5.23 3.95
C GLN A 219 -10.37 -5.09 4.48
N LEU A 220 -9.77 -3.91 4.30
CA LEU A 220 -8.42 -3.61 4.75
C LEU A 220 -8.29 -3.64 6.28
N VAL A 221 -9.21 -2.98 7.00
CA VAL A 221 -9.26 -2.99 8.47
C VAL A 221 -9.49 -4.41 8.99
N ASP A 222 -10.42 -5.17 8.40
CA ASP A 222 -10.67 -6.56 8.77
C ASP A 222 -9.44 -7.45 8.56
N SER A 223 -8.72 -7.25 7.46
CA SER A 223 -7.48 -7.98 7.21
C SER A 223 -6.39 -7.61 8.22
N ALA A 224 -6.25 -6.32 8.56
CA ALA A 224 -5.27 -5.87 9.55
C ALA A 224 -5.52 -6.45 10.95
N LEU A 225 -6.78 -6.68 11.32
CA LEU A 225 -7.16 -7.29 12.60
C LEU A 225 -6.97 -8.81 12.63
N LYS A 226 -6.93 -9.48 11.48
CA LYS A 226 -6.82 -10.94 11.39
C LYS A 226 -5.35 -11.37 11.39
N LYS A 227 -5.11 -12.51 12.00
CA LYS A 227 -3.88 -13.28 11.82
C LYS A 227 -4.03 -14.17 10.59
N SER A 228 -2.93 -14.42 9.91
CA SER A 228 -2.83 -15.42 8.86
C SER A 228 -1.56 -16.24 9.05
N VAL A 229 -1.46 -17.38 8.42
CA VAL A 229 -0.25 -18.21 8.49
C VAL A 229 0.29 -18.39 7.07
N LYS A 230 1.55 -18.07 6.90
CA LYS A 230 2.31 -18.41 5.69
C LYS A 230 2.81 -19.84 5.83
N VAL A 231 2.43 -20.69 4.90
CA VAL A 231 2.96 -22.06 4.75
C VAL A 231 4.02 -22.02 3.68
N ASP A 232 5.28 -22.15 4.06
CA ASP A 232 6.43 -22.17 3.14
C ASP A 232 6.93 -23.61 2.98
N ILE A 233 7.15 -24.06 1.73
CA ILE A 233 7.73 -25.36 1.38
C ILE A 233 9.04 -25.13 0.67
N LYS A 234 10.13 -25.68 1.22
CA LYS A 234 11.47 -25.55 0.65
C LYS A 234 12.14 -26.92 0.56
N GLY A 235 12.72 -27.22 -0.60
CA GLY A 235 13.42 -28.49 -0.85
C GLY A 235 13.22 -28.98 -2.27
N ASN A 236 13.44 -30.28 -2.50
CA ASN A 236 13.21 -30.92 -3.80
C ASN A 236 11.72 -31.24 -3.98
N THR A 237 11.02 -30.36 -4.70
CA THR A 237 9.57 -30.46 -4.97
C THR A 237 9.27 -30.66 -6.46
N PHE A 238 10.29 -30.94 -7.29
CA PHE A 238 10.15 -30.90 -8.75
C PHE A 238 8.99 -31.78 -9.26
N SER A 239 8.88 -33.01 -8.77
CA SER A 239 7.85 -33.97 -9.17
C SER A 239 6.43 -33.62 -8.68
N ILE A 240 6.30 -32.77 -7.68
CA ILE A 240 5.01 -32.36 -7.10
C ILE A 240 4.62 -30.90 -7.39
N ASN A 241 5.36 -30.20 -8.23
CA ASN A 241 5.11 -28.79 -8.53
C ASN A 241 3.69 -28.53 -9.07
N ASN A 242 3.14 -29.45 -9.89
CA ASN A 242 1.79 -29.30 -10.39
C ASN A 242 0.72 -29.50 -9.30
N GLU A 243 0.98 -30.39 -8.36
CA GLU A 243 0.08 -30.62 -7.22
C GLU A 243 0.11 -29.41 -6.26
N LEU A 244 1.28 -28.82 -6.01
CA LEU A 244 1.37 -27.60 -5.23
C LEU A 244 0.62 -26.44 -5.88
N LYS A 245 0.65 -26.31 -7.22
CA LYS A 245 -0.15 -25.32 -7.94
C LYS A 245 -1.67 -25.56 -7.79
N LYS A 246 -2.13 -26.81 -7.87
CA LYS A 246 -3.54 -27.16 -7.62
C LYS A 246 -3.98 -26.85 -6.20
N LEU A 247 -3.06 -26.96 -5.23
CA LEU A 247 -3.25 -26.54 -3.85
C LEU A 247 -3.04 -25.02 -3.65
N GLU A 248 -3.07 -24.22 -4.73
CA GLU A 248 -2.94 -22.76 -4.72
C GLU A 248 -1.63 -22.22 -4.13
N PHE A 249 -0.57 -23.03 -4.09
CA PHE A 249 0.76 -22.53 -3.78
C PHE A 249 1.33 -21.73 -4.95
N ARG A 250 2.07 -20.68 -4.61
CA ARG A 250 2.83 -19.84 -5.54
C ARG A 250 4.32 -20.08 -5.32
N PHE A 251 5.08 -20.04 -6.41
CA PHE A 251 6.53 -20.19 -6.34
C PHE A 251 7.21 -18.82 -6.19
N ASP A 252 8.04 -18.71 -5.18
CA ASP A 252 8.95 -17.58 -4.96
C ASP A 252 10.31 -17.95 -5.55
N SER A 253 10.66 -17.33 -6.68
CA SER A 253 11.92 -17.58 -7.39
C SER A 253 13.15 -17.05 -6.63
N THR A 254 12.98 -16.04 -5.82
CA THR A 254 14.05 -15.42 -5.02
C THR A 254 14.45 -16.35 -3.87
N ASN A 255 13.47 -16.83 -3.11
CA ASN A 255 13.68 -17.72 -1.98
C ASN A 255 13.72 -19.20 -2.35
N LYS A 256 13.44 -19.51 -3.65
CA LYS A 256 13.33 -20.89 -4.17
C LYS A 256 12.42 -21.76 -3.31
N SER A 257 11.25 -21.24 -2.97
CA SER A 257 10.25 -21.89 -2.11
C SER A 257 8.84 -21.72 -2.66
N TRP A 258 7.97 -22.68 -2.34
CA TRP A 258 6.55 -22.55 -2.57
C TRP A 258 5.90 -21.98 -1.33
N TYR A 259 4.92 -21.08 -1.50
CA TYR A 259 4.21 -20.52 -0.38
C TYR A 259 2.70 -20.39 -0.64
N ARG A 260 1.94 -20.48 0.46
CA ARG A 260 0.50 -20.21 0.49
C ARG A 260 0.16 -19.52 1.81
N TYR A 261 -0.80 -18.61 1.78
CA TYR A 261 -1.36 -18.00 2.98
C TYR A 261 -2.68 -18.69 3.34
N VAL A 262 -2.86 -19.00 4.60
CA VAL A 262 -4.10 -19.57 5.16
C VAL A 262 -4.60 -18.73 6.34
N GLY A 263 -5.92 -18.78 6.58
CA GLY A 263 -6.58 -17.89 7.52
C GLY A 263 -6.41 -18.25 9.00
N SER A 264 -6.02 -19.50 9.31
CA SER A 264 -5.86 -19.95 10.69
C SER A 264 -4.65 -20.88 10.86
N ASN A 265 -4.19 -21.00 12.11
CA ASN A 265 -3.11 -21.92 12.43
C ASN A 265 -3.54 -23.40 12.27
N ASP A 266 -4.80 -23.71 12.60
CA ASP A 266 -5.34 -25.06 12.46
C ASP A 266 -5.40 -25.49 10.98
N ASP A 267 -5.81 -24.59 10.09
CA ASP A 267 -5.78 -24.85 8.65
C ASP A 267 -4.36 -25.03 8.13
N ALA A 268 -3.40 -24.26 8.66
CA ALA A 268 -1.99 -24.38 8.30
C ALA A 268 -1.41 -25.72 8.74
N ILE A 269 -1.73 -26.18 9.95
CA ILE A 269 -1.29 -27.47 10.47
C ILE A 269 -1.89 -28.61 9.63
N ARG A 270 -3.20 -28.59 9.38
CA ARG A 270 -3.85 -29.61 8.54
C ARG A 270 -3.27 -29.64 7.12
N LEU A 271 -3.02 -28.47 6.54
CA LEU A 271 -2.42 -28.39 5.21
C LEU A 271 -0.98 -28.96 5.20
N LYS A 272 -0.17 -28.62 6.22
CA LYS A 272 1.17 -29.17 6.40
C LYS A 272 1.15 -30.69 6.51
N GLU A 273 0.32 -31.24 7.40
CA GLU A 273 0.19 -32.69 7.59
C GLU A 273 -0.24 -33.40 6.31
N THR A 274 -1.23 -32.84 5.61
CA THR A 274 -1.70 -33.37 4.32
C THR A 274 -0.55 -33.42 3.30
N ILE A 275 0.22 -32.35 3.16
CA ILE A 275 1.33 -32.27 2.20
C ILE A 275 2.46 -33.22 2.57
N GLU A 276 2.86 -33.26 3.86
CA GLU A 276 3.92 -34.16 4.32
C GLU A 276 3.54 -35.62 4.17
N ASN A 277 2.34 -36.02 4.55
CA ASN A 277 1.86 -37.39 4.45
C ASN A 277 1.65 -37.87 3.00
N THR A 278 1.20 -36.97 2.13
CA THR A 278 0.86 -37.33 0.74
C THR A 278 2.09 -37.34 -0.17
N TYR A 279 2.99 -36.37 -0.01
CA TYR A 279 4.02 -36.12 -1.03
C TYR A 279 5.45 -36.31 -0.57
N LYS A 280 5.71 -36.47 0.75
CA LYS A 280 7.06 -36.65 1.25
C LYS A 280 7.47 -38.16 1.18
N GLN A 281 7.72 -38.64 -0.03
CA GLN A 281 8.04 -40.04 -0.31
C GLN A 281 9.15 -40.14 -1.36
N GLY A 282 10.02 -41.17 -1.22
CA GLY A 282 11.09 -41.41 -2.16
C GLY A 282 12.10 -40.28 -2.23
N ASP A 283 12.38 -39.80 -3.45
CA ASP A 283 13.33 -38.72 -3.70
C ASP A 283 12.70 -37.30 -3.43
N VAL A 284 11.43 -37.20 -3.02
CA VAL A 284 10.76 -35.99 -2.66
C VAL A 284 11.06 -35.65 -1.20
N TYR A 285 11.94 -34.70 -0.98
CA TYR A 285 12.27 -34.22 0.36
C TYR A 285 12.13 -32.69 0.43
N PHE A 286 11.40 -32.25 1.39
CA PHE A 286 11.16 -30.82 1.64
C PHE A 286 10.88 -30.57 3.13
N THR A 287 10.98 -29.33 3.51
CA THR A 287 10.55 -28.83 4.82
C THR A 287 9.34 -27.93 4.66
N VAL A 288 8.39 -28.03 5.59
CA VAL A 288 7.24 -27.13 5.67
C VAL A 288 7.39 -26.25 6.90
N LYS A 289 7.54 -24.94 6.66
CA LYS A 289 7.64 -23.94 7.72
C LYS A 289 6.29 -23.19 7.80
N LEU A 290 5.76 -23.07 9.02
CA LEU A 290 4.59 -22.25 9.32
C LEU A 290 5.06 -20.95 9.98
N THR A 291 4.59 -19.81 9.47
CA THR A 291 4.93 -18.50 10.01
C THR A 291 3.66 -17.72 10.25
N GLU A 292 3.32 -17.43 11.51
CA GLU A 292 2.19 -16.57 11.85
C GLU A 292 2.49 -15.13 11.40
N LEU A 293 1.54 -14.54 10.68
CA LEU A 293 1.61 -13.18 10.18
C LEU A 293 0.49 -12.34 10.79
N THR A 294 0.88 -11.23 11.33
CA THR A 294 -0.01 -10.18 11.84
C THR A 294 0.27 -8.89 11.08
N ALA A 295 -0.54 -7.87 11.25
CA ALA A 295 -0.24 -6.55 10.71
C ALA A 295 1.16 -6.02 11.10
N LYS A 296 1.71 -6.48 12.24
CA LYS A 296 3.07 -6.11 12.69
C LYS A 296 4.20 -6.85 11.95
N THR A 297 3.92 -8.01 11.36
CA THR A 297 4.95 -8.87 10.77
C THR A 297 4.81 -9.04 9.26
N ARG A 298 3.62 -8.76 8.68
CA ARG A 298 3.42 -8.77 7.22
C ARG A 298 4.35 -7.75 6.56
N TYR A 299 4.80 -8.07 5.36
CA TYR A 299 5.64 -7.21 4.51
C TYR A 299 7.04 -6.89 5.04
N LYS A 300 7.45 -7.42 6.20
CA LYS A 300 8.86 -7.37 6.65
C LYS A 300 9.75 -8.23 5.75
N LYS A 301 10.96 -7.77 5.53
CA LYS A 301 12.04 -8.52 4.85
C LYS A 301 13.25 -8.66 5.74
#